data_d3d0c3462e3b301669712d5ab7ad5f42
#
_entry.id   d3d0c3462e3b301669712d5ab7ad5f42
#
_cell.length_a   1.000
_cell.length_b   1.000
_cell.length_c   1.000
_cell.angle_alpha   90.00
_cell.angle_beta   90.00
_cell.angle_gamma   90.00
#
_symmetry.space_group_name_H-M   'P 1'
#
loop_
_entity.id
_entity.type
_entity.pdbx_description
1 polymer ?
#
loop_
_entity_poly.entity_id
_entity_poly.type
_entity_poly.pdbx_seq_one_letter_code
_entity_poly.pdbx_strand_id
1 'polypeptide(L)'
;MSMFKDIPVEVGVIYEGERIRRNDMQVELGGPTVDKKFEIAKVKPMEQIEDGKVFVVGPDLKDLKEGGAYPLGILVEAAGAQLDPGLEGVIERRLHGYLNYIEGFMHLNQRYDVWMRLGKKSFQKGLNSFEVIGKVLYRLFKNELPIIEKLQITFVTDMSKIDELYPQALASYESRDAKARGLKDSEVDTFYGCVLCQSFAPSHVCVITPQRYSNCGAISWFDGKASASIDPKGPIFAIPRGEMLNEEKGEFSGVNEAAKKRSMGEVTKVWLYTAFDHPHTSCGCFEAVTFYIPEVDGFGIVQRNFKGAAVNGLPFSTLADSTAGGRQIDGFHGMSLEYMRSSKFFAADGGWNRVVWVPKEVKEKVKDFIPKDIVDKIATEEDVKSIDELKAFLKAKNHPIVAKWVTEEETPVSASAEDTTPVMTASTLPISAGGFRIILTDAKIYASKVVIKKEETKAEKR
;
A
#
# COMPACT_ATOMS: atom_id res chain seq x y z
N MET A 1 23.82 26.67 7.89
CA MET A 1 22.67 27.21 8.66
C MET A 1 21.46 26.32 8.38
N SER A 2 20.67 25.95 9.40
CA SER A 2 19.51 25.08 9.16
C SER A 2 18.49 25.79 8.24
N MET A 3 18.04 25.12 7.20
CA MET A 3 17.06 25.61 6.22
C MET A 3 15.70 26.00 6.86
N PHE A 4 15.44 25.55 8.09
CA PHE A 4 14.14 25.68 8.78
C PHE A 4 14.20 26.50 10.08
N LYS A 5 15.16 27.44 10.23
CA LYS A 5 15.32 28.24 11.46
C LYS A 5 14.10 29.08 11.85
N ASP A 6 13.30 29.49 10.88
CA ASP A 6 12.08 30.28 11.03
C ASP A 6 10.81 29.44 11.12
N ILE A 7 10.95 28.11 11.14
CA ILE A 7 9.84 27.19 11.34
C ILE A 7 9.73 26.87 12.84
N PRO A 8 8.53 26.93 13.44
CA PRO A 8 8.35 26.82 14.89
C PRO A 8 8.53 25.41 15.46
N VAL A 9 8.71 24.41 14.59
CA VAL A 9 8.90 23.00 14.92
C VAL A 9 10.12 22.48 14.18
N GLU A 10 10.62 21.32 14.59
CA GLU A 10 11.71 20.68 13.89
C GLU A 10 11.23 20.01 12.59
N VAL A 11 12.12 19.96 11.60
CA VAL A 11 11.87 19.29 10.31
C VAL A 11 13.03 18.37 10.00
N GLY A 12 12.73 17.07 9.86
CA GLY A 12 13.73 16.06 9.56
C GLY A 12 13.13 14.67 9.39
N VAL A 13 13.86 13.81 8.75
CA VAL A 13 13.49 12.41 8.46
C VAL A 13 13.21 11.58 9.73
N ILE A 14 13.72 12.02 10.88
CA ILE A 14 13.53 11.34 12.17
C ILE A 14 12.05 11.34 12.62
N TYR A 15 11.23 12.25 12.11
CA TYR A 15 9.81 12.33 12.43
C TYR A 15 8.94 11.46 11.52
N GLU A 16 9.52 10.87 10.46
CA GLU A 16 8.81 9.94 9.61
C GLU A 16 8.32 8.73 10.42
N GLY A 17 7.04 8.44 10.31
CA GLY A 17 6.41 7.37 11.08
C GLY A 17 5.89 7.79 12.46
N GLU A 18 6.00 9.05 12.85
CA GLU A 18 5.34 9.57 14.05
C GLU A 18 3.85 9.24 14.01
N ARG A 19 3.29 8.83 15.15
CA ARG A 19 1.88 8.44 15.27
C ARG A 19 1.16 9.39 16.22
N ILE A 20 0.27 10.21 15.67
CA ILE A 20 -0.56 11.12 16.45
C ILE A 20 -1.87 10.42 16.79
N ARG A 21 -2.04 10.08 18.07
CA ARG A 21 -3.26 9.45 18.57
C ARG A 21 -4.39 10.49 18.65
N ARG A 22 -5.64 10.01 18.64
CA ARG A 22 -6.83 10.87 18.66
C ARG A 22 -6.85 11.84 19.85
N ASN A 23 -6.36 11.44 21.01
CA ASN A 23 -6.32 12.29 22.21
C ASN A 23 -5.25 13.39 22.14
N ASP A 24 -4.20 13.18 21.34
CA ASP A 24 -3.07 14.09 21.16
C ASP A 24 -3.24 14.98 19.92
N MET A 25 -4.35 14.79 19.20
CA MET A 25 -4.64 15.43 17.93
C MET A 25 -5.29 16.81 18.14
N GLN A 26 -4.73 17.83 17.52
CA GLN A 26 -5.35 19.15 17.40
C GLN A 26 -6.47 19.12 16.36
N VAL A 27 -6.15 18.59 15.16
CA VAL A 27 -7.09 18.54 14.04
C VAL A 27 -6.79 17.34 13.16
N GLU A 28 -7.83 16.79 12.55
CA GLU A 28 -7.77 15.79 11.49
C GLU A 28 -8.27 16.41 10.18
N LEU A 29 -7.55 16.15 9.09
CA LEU A 29 -7.89 16.62 7.75
C LEU A 29 -7.95 15.40 6.82
N GLY A 30 -9.03 15.26 6.05
CA GLY A 30 -9.30 14.02 5.34
C GLY A 30 -9.64 12.87 6.29
N GLY A 31 -9.09 11.68 6.04
CA GLY A 31 -9.30 10.50 6.87
C GLY A 31 -10.64 9.80 6.62
N PRO A 32 -10.98 8.77 7.45
CA PRO A 32 -12.07 7.86 7.16
C PRO A 32 -13.48 8.44 7.31
N THR A 33 -13.61 9.61 7.93
CA THR A 33 -14.90 10.30 8.14
C THR A 33 -15.19 11.37 7.09
N VAL A 34 -14.24 11.61 6.18
CA VAL A 34 -14.36 12.59 5.11
C VAL A 34 -14.37 11.86 3.76
N ASP A 35 -15.45 11.99 3.01
CA ASP A 35 -15.64 11.23 1.76
C ASP A 35 -14.80 11.81 0.61
N LYS A 36 -14.81 13.13 0.41
CA LYS A 36 -14.07 13.79 -0.65
C LYS A 36 -12.81 14.45 -0.13
N LYS A 37 -11.68 13.97 -0.61
CA LYS A 37 -10.34 14.44 -0.26
C LYS A 37 -9.40 14.11 -1.40
N PHE A 38 -8.42 14.95 -1.67
CA PHE A 38 -7.45 14.71 -2.74
C PHE A 38 -6.13 15.43 -2.50
N GLU A 39 -5.07 14.90 -3.06
CA GLU A 39 -3.78 15.53 -3.23
C GLU A 39 -3.33 15.31 -4.66
N ILE A 40 -3.04 16.38 -5.36
CA ILE A 40 -2.68 16.31 -6.77
C ILE A 40 -1.53 17.27 -7.07
N ALA A 41 -0.59 16.79 -7.87
CA ALA A 41 0.44 17.63 -8.46
C ALA A 41 0.12 17.91 -9.93
N LYS A 42 0.43 19.11 -10.40
CA LYS A 42 0.33 19.54 -11.77
C LYS A 42 1.58 20.27 -12.23
N VAL A 43 2.11 19.85 -13.37
CA VAL A 43 3.13 20.60 -14.08
C VAL A 43 2.42 21.65 -14.94
N LYS A 44 2.83 22.91 -14.78
CA LYS A 44 2.22 24.08 -15.42
C LYS A 44 3.28 24.91 -16.17
N PRO A 45 2.88 25.73 -17.12
CA PRO A 45 3.74 26.76 -17.68
C PRO A 45 4.28 27.72 -16.61
N MET A 46 5.52 28.20 -16.79
CA MET A 46 6.23 29.05 -15.82
C MET A 46 5.48 30.34 -15.45
N GLU A 47 4.76 30.91 -16.39
CA GLU A 47 3.97 32.14 -16.22
C GLU A 47 2.70 31.95 -15.40
N GLN A 48 2.24 30.72 -15.21
CA GLN A 48 1.06 30.39 -14.39
C GLN A 48 1.37 30.12 -12.93
N ILE A 49 2.66 30.14 -12.53
CA ILE A 49 3.11 29.83 -11.17
C ILE A 49 3.65 31.06 -10.47
N GLU A 50 3.05 31.40 -9.32
CA GLU A 50 3.58 32.36 -8.36
C GLU A 50 4.56 31.66 -7.42
N ASP A 51 5.87 31.76 -7.70
CA ASP A 51 6.91 31.02 -6.98
C ASP A 51 6.90 31.32 -5.46
N GLY A 52 6.88 30.25 -4.65
CA GLY A 52 6.86 30.33 -3.20
C GLY A 52 5.50 30.69 -2.59
N LYS A 53 4.45 30.85 -3.40
CA LYS A 53 3.14 31.22 -2.91
C LYS A 53 2.42 30.03 -2.26
N VAL A 54 1.81 30.29 -1.12
CA VAL A 54 0.90 29.37 -0.43
C VAL A 54 -0.49 29.98 -0.41
N PHE A 55 -1.45 29.31 -1.01
CA PHE A 55 -2.84 29.69 -1.02
C PHE A 55 -3.63 28.86 -0.02
N VAL A 56 -4.58 29.48 0.67
CA VAL A 56 -5.51 28.79 1.57
C VAL A 56 -6.93 29.15 1.15
N VAL A 57 -7.71 28.13 0.80
CA VAL A 57 -9.10 28.27 0.39
C VAL A 57 -9.99 27.61 1.44
N GLY A 58 -10.67 28.41 2.22
CA GLY A 58 -11.42 28.00 3.40
C GLY A 58 -10.70 28.30 4.71
N PRO A 59 -11.16 27.73 5.84
CA PRO A 59 -10.56 27.95 7.17
C PRO A 59 -9.11 27.49 7.23
N ASP A 60 -8.24 28.29 7.85
CA ASP A 60 -6.86 27.89 8.17
C ASP A 60 -6.82 27.04 9.45
N LEU A 61 -5.70 26.37 9.73
CA LEU A 61 -5.54 25.46 10.87
C LEU A 61 -5.95 26.08 12.22
N LYS A 62 -5.61 27.35 12.44
CA LYS A 62 -5.95 28.11 13.65
C LYS A 62 -7.46 28.35 13.80
N ASP A 63 -8.21 28.31 12.71
CA ASP A 63 -9.66 28.57 12.68
C ASP A 63 -10.48 27.27 12.85
N LEU A 64 -9.81 26.11 12.88
CA LEU A 64 -10.43 24.81 13.03
C LEU A 64 -10.55 24.41 14.50
N LYS A 65 -11.70 23.82 14.85
CA LYS A 65 -11.96 23.38 16.22
C LYS A 65 -11.11 22.18 16.60
N GLU A 66 -10.52 22.21 17.80
CA GLU A 66 -9.76 21.10 18.38
C GLU A 66 -10.56 19.77 18.36
N GLY A 67 -9.89 18.69 17.96
CA GLY A 67 -10.47 17.35 17.87
C GLY A 67 -11.43 17.15 16.69
N GLY A 68 -11.65 18.18 15.87
CA GLY A 68 -12.50 18.11 14.68
C GLY A 68 -11.85 17.37 13.51
N ALA A 69 -12.70 16.86 12.59
CA ALA A 69 -12.31 16.32 11.30
C ALA A 69 -12.87 17.19 10.16
N TYR A 70 -12.04 17.53 9.19
CA TYR A 70 -12.35 18.51 8.16
C TYR A 70 -11.97 18.01 6.77
N PRO A 71 -12.60 18.55 5.71
CA PRO A 71 -12.22 18.24 4.34
C PRO A 71 -10.78 18.68 4.02
N LEU A 72 -10.18 18.03 3.01
CA LEU A 72 -8.83 18.33 2.56
C LEU A 72 -8.68 18.19 1.05
N GLY A 73 -8.18 19.26 0.45
CA GLY A 73 -7.57 19.24 -0.88
C GLY A 73 -6.18 19.84 -0.82
N ILE A 74 -5.19 19.23 -1.46
CA ILE A 74 -3.88 19.81 -1.68
C ILE A 74 -3.58 19.81 -3.16
N LEU A 75 -3.29 20.99 -3.70
CA LEU A 75 -2.86 21.17 -5.07
C LEU A 75 -1.42 21.72 -5.06
N VAL A 76 -0.50 20.95 -5.62
CA VAL A 76 0.91 21.33 -5.82
C VAL A 76 1.09 21.63 -7.29
N GLU A 77 1.34 22.88 -7.63
CA GLU A 77 1.58 23.30 -9.01
C GLU A 77 3.05 23.68 -9.15
N ALA A 78 3.74 23.04 -10.09
CA ALA A 78 5.16 23.17 -10.29
C ALA A 78 5.49 23.50 -11.75
N ALA A 79 6.55 24.25 -11.96
CA ALA A 79 7.07 24.57 -13.29
C ALA A 79 8.60 24.52 -13.29
N GLY A 80 9.18 24.19 -14.44
CA GLY A 80 10.61 24.18 -14.70
C GLY A 80 10.87 23.83 -16.16
N ALA A 81 11.91 24.38 -16.75
CA ALA A 81 12.23 24.20 -18.17
C ALA A 81 12.42 22.73 -18.57
N GLN A 82 12.86 21.90 -17.62
CA GLN A 82 13.06 20.45 -17.81
C GLN A 82 12.06 19.59 -17.06
N LEU A 83 11.04 20.18 -16.44
CA LEU A 83 10.06 19.45 -15.65
C LEU A 83 9.04 18.77 -16.54
N ASP A 84 9.07 17.43 -16.58
CA ASP A 84 8.15 16.60 -17.35
C ASP A 84 6.84 16.35 -16.57
N PRO A 85 5.66 16.44 -17.20
CA PRO A 85 4.37 16.06 -16.59
C PRO A 85 4.34 14.62 -16.06
N GLY A 86 5.17 13.72 -16.56
CA GLY A 86 5.35 12.38 -16.02
C GLY A 86 5.85 12.34 -14.58
N LEU A 87 6.33 13.48 -14.02
CA LEU A 87 6.74 13.59 -12.61
C LEU A 87 5.60 13.95 -11.66
N GLU A 88 4.42 14.24 -12.14
CA GLU A 88 3.30 14.64 -11.27
C GLU A 88 3.04 13.61 -10.17
N GLY A 89 2.98 12.31 -10.49
CA GLY A 89 2.80 11.24 -9.49
C GLY A 89 3.97 11.15 -8.49
N VAL A 90 5.19 11.43 -8.94
CA VAL A 90 6.38 11.47 -8.07
C VAL A 90 6.32 12.65 -7.11
N ILE A 91 5.91 13.83 -7.58
CA ILE A 91 5.71 15.03 -6.73
C ILE A 91 4.66 14.73 -5.65
N GLU A 92 3.53 14.13 -6.00
CA GLU A 92 2.51 13.69 -5.05
C GLU A 92 3.09 12.74 -3.99
N ARG A 93 3.89 11.76 -4.40
CA ARG A 93 4.50 10.83 -3.45
C ARG A 93 5.54 11.51 -2.55
N ARG A 94 6.29 12.47 -3.07
CA ARG A 94 7.23 13.27 -2.26
C ARG A 94 6.50 14.13 -1.24
N LEU A 95 5.34 14.67 -1.59
CA LEU A 95 4.49 15.41 -0.66
C LEU A 95 4.20 14.60 0.61
N HIS A 96 3.86 13.31 0.46
CA HIS A 96 3.66 12.41 1.58
C HIS A 96 4.88 12.32 2.51
N GLY A 97 6.07 12.10 1.96
CA GLY A 97 7.31 12.03 2.74
C GLY A 97 7.61 13.35 3.46
N TYR A 98 7.52 14.47 2.72
CA TYR A 98 7.87 15.78 3.26
C TYR A 98 6.94 16.25 4.36
N LEU A 99 5.64 15.96 4.29
CA LEU A 99 4.70 16.23 5.37
C LEU A 99 5.03 15.42 6.63
N ASN A 100 5.47 14.17 6.48
CA ASN A 100 5.89 13.33 7.60
C ASN A 100 7.26 13.70 8.19
N TYR A 101 8.02 14.61 7.57
CA TYR A 101 9.25 15.14 8.16
C TYR A 101 9.00 16.27 9.17
N ILE A 102 7.76 16.76 9.27
CA ILE A 102 7.39 17.84 10.18
C ILE A 102 7.07 17.24 11.55
N GLU A 103 7.73 17.72 12.63
CA GLU A 103 7.46 17.31 14.00
C GLU A 103 5.98 17.51 14.36
N GLY A 104 5.35 16.47 14.89
CA GLY A 104 3.95 16.49 15.28
C GLY A 104 2.96 16.52 14.11
N PHE A 105 3.40 16.01 12.97
CA PHE A 105 2.57 15.87 11.79
C PHE A 105 2.53 14.42 11.30
N MET A 106 1.36 13.87 11.10
CA MET A 106 1.16 12.55 10.56
C MET A 106 0.39 12.66 9.24
N HIS A 107 0.92 12.11 8.18
CA HIS A 107 0.31 12.14 6.86
C HIS A 107 0.29 10.77 6.21
N LEU A 108 -0.84 10.43 5.62
CA LEU A 108 -1.03 9.28 4.77
C LEU A 108 -1.60 9.74 3.43
N ASN A 109 -1.00 9.28 2.35
CA ASN A 109 -1.55 9.44 1.00
C ASN A 109 -1.52 8.11 0.28
N GLN A 110 -2.70 7.68 -0.15
CA GLN A 110 -2.94 6.49 -0.94
C GLN A 110 -3.88 6.84 -2.09
N ARG A 111 -3.70 8.06 -2.64
CA ARG A 111 -4.51 8.58 -3.74
C ARG A 111 -5.98 8.82 -3.39
N TYR A 112 -6.69 7.77 -3.00
CA TYR A 112 -8.11 7.81 -2.63
C TYR A 112 -8.34 7.87 -1.12
N ASP A 113 -7.29 7.66 -0.31
CA ASP A 113 -7.34 7.74 1.14
C ASP A 113 -6.24 8.68 1.64
N VAL A 114 -6.57 9.96 1.68
CA VAL A 114 -5.72 11.01 2.21
C VAL A 114 -6.11 11.27 3.66
N TRP A 115 -5.12 11.25 4.53
CA TRP A 115 -5.33 11.41 5.95
C TRP A 115 -4.17 12.16 6.60
N MET A 116 -4.48 13.21 7.30
CA MET A 116 -3.52 14.11 7.92
C MET A 116 -3.95 14.41 9.37
N ARG A 117 -3.03 14.35 10.30
CA ARG A 117 -3.22 14.77 11.68
C ARG A 117 -2.12 15.74 12.12
N LEU A 118 -2.52 16.79 12.79
CA LEU A 118 -1.64 17.72 13.47
C LEU A 118 -1.75 17.51 14.99
N GLY A 119 -0.61 17.36 15.66
CA GLY A 119 -0.51 17.21 17.11
C GLY A 119 -0.70 18.52 17.87
N LYS A 120 -1.35 18.48 19.04
CA LYS A 120 -1.58 19.64 19.90
C LYS A 120 -0.28 20.36 20.28
N LYS A 121 0.77 19.61 20.61
CA LYS A 121 2.06 20.18 21.02
C LYS A 121 2.68 21.05 19.93
N SER A 122 2.70 20.56 18.70
CA SER A 122 3.28 21.29 17.56
C SER A 122 2.40 22.47 17.15
N PHE A 123 1.08 22.34 17.25
CA PHE A 123 0.17 23.46 17.08
C PHE A 123 0.45 24.59 18.10
N GLN A 124 0.64 24.26 19.37
CA GLN A 124 0.96 25.22 20.43
C GLN A 124 2.35 25.86 20.26
N LYS A 125 3.30 25.17 19.65
CA LYS A 125 4.61 25.72 19.27
C LYS A 125 4.52 26.73 18.11
N GLY A 126 3.38 26.82 17.42
CA GLY A 126 3.17 27.76 16.31
C GLY A 126 2.97 27.09 14.93
N LEU A 127 2.91 25.75 14.84
CA LEU A 127 2.52 25.07 13.62
C LEU A 127 0.98 25.13 13.48
N ASN A 128 0.45 26.32 13.26
CA ASN A 128 -0.97 26.62 13.33
C ASN A 128 -1.54 27.25 12.06
N SER A 129 -0.78 27.27 10.97
CA SER A 129 -1.25 27.74 9.68
C SER A 129 -0.72 26.88 8.52
N PHE A 130 -1.50 26.78 7.45
CA PHE A 130 -1.07 26.14 6.21
C PHE A 130 0.09 26.87 5.53
N GLU A 131 0.24 28.18 5.77
CA GLU A 131 1.38 28.94 5.25
C GLU A 131 2.70 28.41 5.79
N VAL A 132 2.78 28.05 7.08
CA VAL A 132 3.99 27.47 7.69
C VAL A 132 4.29 26.11 7.06
N ILE A 133 3.26 25.26 6.91
CA ILE A 133 3.41 23.93 6.25
C ILE A 133 3.85 24.11 4.80
N GLY A 134 3.22 25.01 4.06
CA GLY A 134 3.56 25.29 2.67
C GLY A 134 5.00 25.78 2.50
N LYS A 135 5.53 26.61 3.43
CA LYS A 135 6.93 27.04 3.44
C LYS A 135 7.89 25.85 3.62
N VAL A 136 7.56 24.91 4.49
CA VAL A 136 8.36 23.68 4.67
C VAL A 136 8.38 22.88 3.39
N LEU A 137 7.21 22.61 2.82
CA LEU A 137 7.08 21.87 1.57
C LEU A 137 7.83 22.55 0.42
N TYR A 138 7.67 23.86 0.25
CA TYR A 138 8.37 24.63 -0.79
C TYR A 138 9.88 24.42 -0.70
N ARG A 139 10.45 24.54 0.51
CA ARG A 139 11.90 24.39 0.73
C ARG A 139 12.38 22.96 0.44
N LEU A 140 11.63 21.96 0.90
CA LEU A 140 11.96 20.56 0.63
C LEU A 140 11.88 20.24 -0.86
N PHE A 141 10.83 20.65 -1.55
CA PHE A 141 10.72 20.44 -2.99
C PHE A 141 11.85 21.10 -3.78
N LYS A 142 12.18 22.35 -3.46
CA LYS A 142 13.27 23.08 -4.15
C LYS A 142 14.63 22.48 -3.87
N ASN A 143 14.85 21.91 -2.68
CA ASN A 143 16.13 21.28 -2.31
C ASN A 143 16.29 19.88 -2.90
N GLU A 144 15.22 19.07 -2.84
CA GLU A 144 15.27 17.66 -3.22
C GLU A 144 15.02 17.44 -4.73
N LEU A 145 14.30 18.37 -5.36
CA LEU A 145 13.97 18.33 -6.79
C LEU A 145 14.33 19.69 -7.45
N PRO A 146 15.60 20.01 -7.64
CA PRO A 146 16.02 21.31 -8.15
C PRO A 146 15.55 21.61 -9.58
N ILE A 147 15.06 20.61 -10.33
CA ILE A 147 14.37 20.77 -11.61
C ILE A 147 13.06 21.55 -11.48
N ILE A 148 12.49 21.65 -10.28
CA ILE A 148 11.34 22.52 -9.98
C ILE A 148 11.88 23.94 -9.81
N GLU A 149 11.69 24.78 -10.84
CA GLU A 149 12.14 26.16 -10.83
C GLU A 149 11.14 27.09 -10.14
N LYS A 150 9.84 26.80 -10.26
CA LYS A 150 8.76 27.48 -9.56
C LYS A 150 7.77 26.50 -8.95
N LEU A 151 7.26 26.83 -7.78
CA LEU A 151 6.29 26.01 -7.05
C LEU A 151 5.30 26.89 -6.31
N GLN A 152 4.02 26.59 -6.42
CA GLN A 152 2.96 27.11 -5.56
C GLN A 152 2.13 25.97 -4.99
N ILE A 153 1.55 26.19 -3.81
CA ILE A 153 0.81 25.17 -3.10
C ILE A 153 -0.53 25.77 -2.64
N THR A 154 -1.61 25.07 -2.93
CA THR A 154 -2.95 25.45 -2.48
C THR A 154 -3.50 24.41 -1.52
N PHE A 155 -3.85 24.83 -0.30
CA PHE A 155 -4.61 24.03 0.66
C PHE A 155 -6.08 24.41 0.57
N VAL A 156 -6.96 23.42 0.49
CA VAL A 156 -8.40 23.60 0.36
C VAL A 156 -9.10 22.89 1.51
N THR A 157 -9.78 23.64 2.34
CA THR A 157 -10.62 23.15 3.45
C THR A 157 -12.09 23.57 3.27
N ASP A 158 -12.38 24.34 2.24
CA ASP A 158 -13.74 24.68 1.82
C ASP A 158 -14.39 23.52 1.05
N MET A 159 -15.52 23.01 1.57
CA MET A 159 -16.20 21.86 1.01
C MET A 159 -16.72 22.11 -0.41
N SER A 160 -17.23 23.30 -0.69
CA SER A 160 -17.78 23.63 -2.02
C SER A 160 -16.67 23.60 -3.07
N LYS A 161 -15.48 24.09 -2.70
CA LYS A 161 -14.31 24.05 -3.59
C LYS A 161 -13.77 22.64 -3.75
N ILE A 162 -13.81 21.82 -2.70
CA ILE A 162 -13.47 20.39 -2.82
C ILE A 162 -14.44 19.68 -3.74
N ASP A 163 -15.74 19.92 -3.62
CA ASP A 163 -16.75 19.34 -4.52
C ASP A 163 -16.51 19.67 -5.99
N GLU A 164 -16.01 20.87 -6.28
CA GLU A 164 -15.64 21.31 -7.64
C GLU A 164 -14.35 20.62 -8.13
N LEU A 165 -13.33 20.51 -7.29
CA LEU A 165 -12.00 20.05 -7.69
C LEU A 165 -11.83 18.53 -7.64
N TYR A 166 -12.57 17.83 -6.79
CA TYR A 166 -12.44 16.39 -6.59
C TYR A 166 -12.66 15.57 -7.88
N PRO A 167 -13.68 15.85 -8.71
CA PRO A 167 -13.83 15.15 -10.00
C PRO A 167 -12.64 15.36 -10.95
N GLN A 168 -12.01 16.54 -10.90
CA GLN A 168 -10.84 16.86 -11.73
C GLN A 168 -9.60 16.09 -11.26
N ALA A 169 -9.44 15.91 -9.95
CA ALA A 169 -8.39 15.09 -9.38
C ALA A 169 -8.56 13.61 -9.78
N LEU A 170 -9.78 13.07 -9.65
CA LEU A 170 -10.09 11.71 -10.10
C LEU A 170 -9.83 11.50 -11.58
N ALA A 171 -10.24 12.44 -12.44
CA ALA A 171 -10.00 12.38 -13.88
C ALA A 171 -8.49 12.39 -14.20
N SER A 172 -7.70 13.13 -13.43
CA SER A 172 -6.24 13.15 -13.60
C SER A 172 -5.59 11.82 -13.19
N TYR A 173 -6.04 11.21 -12.10
CA TYR A 173 -5.60 9.87 -11.69
C TYR A 173 -5.95 8.84 -12.77
N GLU A 174 -7.20 8.83 -13.22
CA GLU A 174 -7.66 7.89 -14.27
C GLU A 174 -6.89 8.06 -15.59
N SER A 175 -6.62 9.30 -16.00
CA SER A 175 -5.84 9.57 -17.21
C SER A 175 -4.41 8.99 -17.14
N ARG A 176 -3.78 9.10 -15.98
CA ARG A 176 -2.43 8.50 -15.74
C ARG A 176 -2.49 6.97 -15.76
N ASP A 177 -3.50 6.40 -15.12
CA ASP A 177 -3.69 4.95 -15.04
C ASP A 177 -4.01 4.36 -16.41
N ALA A 178 -4.91 4.98 -17.17
CA ALA A 178 -5.27 4.55 -18.51
C ALA A 178 -4.06 4.52 -19.46
N LYS A 179 -3.14 5.49 -19.34
CA LYS A 179 -1.90 5.50 -20.10
C LYS A 179 -1.03 4.27 -19.83
N ALA A 180 -0.96 3.81 -18.58
CA ALA A 180 -0.15 2.66 -18.19
C ALA A 180 -0.79 1.32 -18.60
N ARG A 181 -2.13 1.22 -18.58
CA ARG A 181 -2.88 -0.04 -18.89
C ARG A 181 -2.66 -0.56 -20.31
N GLY A 182 -2.27 0.30 -21.25
CA GLY A 182 -2.02 -0.09 -22.66
C GLY A 182 -0.68 -0.79 -22.89
N LEU A 183 0.22 -0.82 -21.88
CA LEU A 183 1.58 -1.33 -22.04
C LEU A 183 1.74 -2.66 -21.29
N LYS A 184 2.48 -3.61 -21.88
CA LYS A 184 2.75 -4.93 -21.30
C LYS A 184 4.17 -5.04 -20.77
N ASP A 185 4.37 -5.88 -19.76
CA ASP A 185 5.68 -6.17 -19.18
C ASP A 185 6.66 -6.76 -20.20
N SER A 186 6.15 -7.50 -21.19
CA SER A 186 6.94 -8.08 -22.28
C SER A 186 7.41 -7.05 -23.33
N GLU A 187 6.81 -5.87 -23.35
CA GLU A 187 7.10 -4.82 -24.35
C GLU A 187 8.22 -3.86 -23.90
N VAL A 188 8.73 -4.05 -22.68
CA VAL A 188 9.78 -3.17 -22.11
C VAL A 188 10.98 -3.99 -21.63
N ASP A 189 12.18 -3.42 -21.76
CA ASP A 189 13.42 -4.03 -21.26
C ASP A 189 13.81 -3.50 -19.88
N THR A 190 13.10 -2.51 -19.38
CA THR A 190 13.39 -1.85 -18.11
C THR A 190 12.12 -1.76 -17.27
N PHE A 191 12.21 -2.24 -16.04
CA PHE A 191 11.26 -1.97 -14.95
C PHE A 191 11.82 -0.85 -14.07
N TYR A 192 11.06 -0.44 -13.05
CA TYR A 192 11.52 0.57 -12.11
C TYR A 192 11.37 0.07 -10.68
N GLY A 193 12.30 0.48 -9.82
CA GLY A 193 12.27 0.23 -8.39
C GLY A 193 11.98 1.50 -7.62
N CYS A 194 11.31 1.37 -6.48
CA CYS A 194 11.10 2.46 -5.54
C CYS A 194 11.42 2.00 -4.12
N VAL A 195 12.26 2.77 -3.40
CA VAL A 195 12.67 2.51 -2.02
C VAL A 195 12.31 3.65 -1.06
N LEU A 196 11.38 4.52 -1.44
CA LEU A 196 10.92 5.64 -0.61
C LEU A 196 10.31 5.23 0.73
N CYS A 197 9.92 3.97 0.90
CA CYS A 197 9.32 3.43 2.12
C CYS A 197 10.31 2.68 3.01
N GLN A 198 11.61 2.66 2.69
CA GLN A 198 12.61 1.90 3.46
C GLN A 198 12.90 2.50 4.83
N SER A 199 12.50 3.74 5.11
CA SER A 199 12.57 4.32 6.45
C SER A 199 11.81 3.51 7.50
N PHE A 200 10.69 2.86 7.13
CA PHE A 200 9.93 2.03 8.05
C PHE A 200 9.75 0.56 7.60
N ALA A 201 10.14 0.22 6.39
CA ALA A 201 10.18 -1.13 5.84
C ALA A 201 11.53 -1.36 5.12
N PRO A 202 12.63 -1.54 5.87
CA PRO A 202 14.00 -1.45 5.35
C PRO A 202 14.31 -2.42 4.20
N SER A 203 13.73 -3.62 4.22
CA SER A 203 13.93 -4.63 3.18
C SER A 203 12.95 -4.52 2.00
N HIS A 204 11.98 -3.58 2.06
CA HIS A 204 11.02 -3.43 0.98
C HIS A 204 11.63 -2.77 -0.25
N VAL A 205 11.48 -3.43 -1.39
CA VAL A 205 11.79 -2.89 -2.72
C VAL A 205 10.54 -2.96 -3.56
N CYS A 206 9.90 -1.83 -3.80
CA CYS A 206 8.72 -1.78 -4.66
C CYS A 206 9.16 -1.93 -6.12
N VAL A 207 8.74 -2.99 -6.78
CA VAL A 207 8.99 -3.23 -8.20
C VAL A 207 7.77 -2.76 -8.99
N ILE A 208 8.01 -1.89 -9.96
CA ILE A 208 6.99 -1.24 -10.77
C ILE A 208 7.21 -1.66 -12.22
N THR A 209 6.22 -2.32 -12.78
CA THR A 209 6.19 -2.71 -14.19
C THR A 209 5.02 -2.04 -14.90
N PRO A 210 4.91 -2.08 -16.23
CA PRO A 210 3.71 -1.61 -16.93
C PRO A 210 2.41 -2.19 -16.37
N GLN A 211 2.42 -3.48 -16.01
CA GLN A 211 1.24 -4.20 -15.55
C GLN A 211 1.16 -4.34 -14.02
N ARG A 212 2.10 -3.75 -13.28
CA ARG A 212 2.14 -3.77 -11.83
C ARG A 212 2.58 -2.41 -11.28
N TYR A 213 1.62 -1.65 -10.78
CA TYR A 213 1.84 -0.37 -10.12
C TYR A 213 2.61 -0.51 -8.81
N SER A 214 3.14 0.61 -8.31
CA SER A 214 3.60 0.68 -6.93
C SER A 214 2.46 0.30 -5.97
N ASN A 215 2.79 -0.34 -4.84
CA ASN A 215 1.77 -0.81 -3.88
C ASN A 215 0.90 0.33 -3.34
N CYS A 216 1.44 1.55 -3.24
CA CYS A 216 0.70 2.75 -2.82
C CYS A 216 -0.22 3.33 -3.90
N GLY A 217 -0.18 2.82 -5.11
CA GLY A 217 -0.98 3.31 -6.23
C GLY A 217 -0.53 4.65 -6.83
N ALA A 218 0.48 5.30 -6.26
CA ALA A 218 0.87 6.65 -6.65
C ALA A 218 1.89 6.72 -7.79
N ILE A 219 2.64 5.64 -8.04
CA ILE A 219 3.73 5.65 -9.03
C ILE A 219 3.49 4.56 -10.06
N SER A 220 3.25 4.99 -11.30
CA SER A 220 3.18 4.14 -12.48
C SER A 220 4.56 3.84 -13.05
N TRP A 221 4.62 2.96 -14.05
CA TRP A 221 5.85 2.71 -14.82
C TRP A 221 6.37 3.99 -15.50
N PHE A 222 5.48 4.86 -16.00
CA PHE A 222 5.86 6.12 -16.62
C PHE A 222 6.45 7.12 -15.61
N ASP A 223 5.90 7.20 -14.40
CA ASP A 223 6.44 8.02 -13.32
C ASP A 223 7.82 7.52 -12.91
N GLY A 224 8.00 6.19 -12.81
CA GLY A 224 9.30 5.55 -12.56
C GLY A 224 10.33 5.90 -13.63
N LYS A 225 9.93 5.84 -14.91
CA LYS A 225 10.77 6.22 -16.06
C LYS A 225 11.22 7.68 -15.98
N ALA A 226 10.27 8.59 -15.76
CA ALA A 226 10.57 10.02 -15.67
C ALA A 226 11.51 10.32 -14.50
N SER A 227 11.23 9.74 -13.32
CA SER A 227 12.09 9.94 -12.14
C SER A 227 13.50 9.41 -12.32
N ALA A 228 13.66 8.19 -12.82
CA ALA A 228 14.97 7.59 -13.05
C ALA A 228 15.77 8.28 -14.16
N SER A 229 15.13 8.96 -15.12
CA SER A 229 15.81 9.72 -16.16
C SER A 229 16.44 11.00 -15.61
N ILE A 230 15.87 11.57 -14.55
CA ILE A 230 16.36 12.82 -13.93
C ILE A 230 17.37 12.53 -12.83
N ASP A 231 17.07 11.55 -11.98
CA ASP A 231 17.96 11.10 -10.90
C ASP A 231 18.18 9.59 -10.96
N PRO A 232 19.12 9.11 -11.79
CA PRO A 232 19.38 7.68 -11.96
C PRO A 232 19.88 6.97 -10.69
N LYS A 233 20.38 7.72 -9.71
CA LYS A 233 20.88 7.21 -8.42
C LYS A 233 19.89 7.41 -7.27
N GLY A 234 18.77 8.03 -7.54
CA GLY A 234 17.72 8.35 -6.58
C GLY A 234 16.99 7.14 -6.01
N PRO A 235 16.02 7.41 -5.15
CA PRO A 235 15.20 6.36 -4.53
C PRO A 235 14.25 5.67 -5.51
N ILE A 236 13.99 6.27 -6.68
CA ILE A 236 13.28 5.65 -7.80
C ILE A 236 14.31 5.42 -8.90
N PHE A 237 14.54 4.18 -9.29
CA PHE A 237 15.66 3.77 -10.13
C PHE A 237 15.26 2.76 -11.18
N ALA A 238 16.04 2.67 -12.27
CA ALA A 238 15.83 1.68 -13.31
C ALA A 238 16.28 0.29 -12.85
N ILE A 239 15.49 -0.72 -13.22
CA ILE A 239 15.79 -2.13 -13.08
C ILE A 239 15.85 -2.73 -14.48
N PRO A 240 17.01 -3.11 -15.02
CA PRO A 240 17.08 -3.91 -16.23
C PRO A 240 16.23 -5.17 -16.01
N ARG A 241 15.27 -5.45 -16.88
CA ARG A 241 14.39 -6.61 -16.73
C ARG A 241 15.20 -7.91 -16.61
N GLY A 242 16.23 -8.05 -17.43
CA GLY A 242 17.06 -9.25 -17.49
C GLY A 242 16.32 -10.44 -18.12
N GLU A 243 16.81 -11.64 -17.82
CA GLU A 243 16.22 -12.88 -18.31
C GLU A 243 14.91 -13.19 -17.57
N MET A 244 13.93 -13.73 -18.31
CA MET A 244 12.71 -14.33 -17.76
C MET A 244 13.06 -15.72 -17.22
N LEU A 245 13.11 -15.85 -15.89
CA LEU A 245 13.44 -17.12 -15.22
C LEU A 245 12.21 -17.99 -15.02
N ASN A 246 11.04 -17.38 -14.81
CA ASN A 246 9.76 -18.06 -14.70
C ASN A 246 8.65 -17.14 -15.23
N GLU A 247 8.07 -17.49 -16.37
CA GLU A 247 7.06 -16.69 -17.03
C GLU A 247 5.73 -16.68 -16.27
N GLU A 248 5.32 -17.83 -15.75
CA GLU A 248 4.05 -17.99 -15.02
C GLU A 248 4.04 -17.11 -13.76
N LYS A 249 5.09 -17.19 -12.97
CA LYS A 249 5.20 -16.47 -11.68
C LYS A 249 5.74 -15.05 -11.81
N GLY A 250 6.23 -14.66 -12.99
CA GLY A 250 6.84 -13.35 -13.22
C GLY A 250 8.17 -13.18 -12.50
N GLU A 251 9.08 -14.14 -12.65
CA GLU A 251 10.43 -14.06 -12.12
C GLU A 251 11.40 -13.57 -13.18
N PHE A 252 12.13 -12.51 -12.86
CA PHE A 252 13.11 -11.88 -13.73
C PHE A 252 14.46 -11.76 -13.02
N SER A 253 15.55 -12.07 -13.72
CA SER A 253 16.91 -12.01 -13.13
C SER A 253 17.27 -10.62 -12.62
N GLY A 254 16.96 -9.58 -13.39
CA GLY A 254 17.24 -8.20 -13.00
C GLY A 254 16.42 -7.74 -11.79
N VAL A 255 15.18 -8.22 -11.64
CA VAL A 255 14.36 -7.95 -10.44
C VAL A 255 14.96 -8.60 -9.20
N ASN A 256 15.37 -9.86 -9.30
CA ASN A 256 16.02 -10.58 -8.19
C ASN A 256 17.32 -9.89 -7.75
N GLU A 257 18.14 -9.45 -8.71
CA GLU A 257 19.38 -8.73 -8.43
C GLU A 257 19.12 -7.38 -7.75
N ALA A 258 18.17 -6.61 -8.26
CA ALA A 258 17.80 -5.32 -7.69
C ALA A 258 17.21 -5.46 -6.28
N ALA A 259 16.32 -6.45 -6.08
CA ALA A 259 15.74 -6.75 -4.77
C ALA A 259 16.84 -7.13 -3.77
N LYS A 260 17.72 -8.05 -4.12
CA LYS A 260 18.86 -8.45 -3.28
C LYS A 260 19.73 -7.27 -2.89
N LYS A 261 20.09 -6.43 -3.86
CA LYS A 261 20.96 -5.26 -3.63
C LYS A 261 20.31 -4.22 -2.71
N ARG A 262 19.03 -3.92 -2.93
CA ARG A 262 18.31 -2.83 -2.24
C ARG A 262 17.68 -3.25 -0.92
N SER A 263 17.52 -4.55 -0.66
CA SER A 263 17.05 -5.11 0.61
C SER A 263 18.20 -5.54 1.54
N MET A 264 19.43 -5.16 1.24
CA MET A 264 20.63 -5.60 2.01
C MET A 264 20.80 -7.13 2.05
N GLY A 265 20.29 -7.82 1.03
CA GLY A 265 20.38 -9.27 0.89
C GLY A 265 19.24 -10.06 1.53
N GLU A 266 18.31 -9.41 2.22
CA GLU A 266 17.17 -10.09 2.86
C GLU A 266 16.20 -10.68 1.83
N VAL A 267 15.96 -10.00 0.71
CA VAL A 267 15.10 -10.45 -0.37
C VAL A 267 15.94 -10.82 -1.57
N THR A 268 16.06 -12.11 -1.87
CA THR A 268 16.91 -12.63 -2.94
C THR A 268 16.14 -13.07 -4.18
N LYS A 269 14.85 -13.30 -4.04
CA LYS A 269 13.94 -13.72 -5.10
C LYS A 269 12.59 -13.05 -4.94
N VAL A 270 11.98 -12.65 -6.05
CA VAL A 270 10.66 -12.03 -6.11
C VAL A 270 9.88 -12.59 -7.29
N TRP A 271 8.66 -13.02 -7.03
CA TRP A 271 7.69 -13.40 -8.06
C TRP A 271 6.57 -12.36 -8.13
N LEU A 272 6.45 -11.69 -9.26
CA LEU A 272 5.58 -10.52 -9.40
C LEU A 272 4.10 -10.86 -9.58
N TYR A 273 3.77 -12.09 -10.02
CA TYR A 273 2.40 -12.47 -10.42
C TYR A 273 1.77 -13.52 -9.51
N THR A 274 2.33 -13.76 -8.35
CA THR A 274 1.82 -14.71 -7.34
C THR A 274 1.85 -14.09 -5.95
N ALA A 275 0.97 -14.55 -5.07
CA ALA A 275 1.01 -14.27 -3.64
C ALA A 275 1.64 -15.40 -2.82
N PHE A 276 2.10 -16.50 -3.46
CA PHE A 276 2.71 -17.65 -2.80
C PHE A 276 4.14 -17.85 -3.25
N ASP A 277 4.97 -18.39 -2.34
CA ASP A 277 6.37 -18.72 -2.57
C ASP A 277 7.13 -17.56 -3.23
N HIS A 278 7.94 -16.87 -2.49
CA HIS A 278 8.61 -15.63 -2.92
C HIS A 278 7.69 -14.52 -3.47
N PRO A 279 6.55 -14.20 -2.83
CA PRO A 279 5.70 -13.11 -3.28
C PRO A 279 6.47 -11.79 -3.27
N HIS A 280 5.98 -10.82 -4.02
CA HIS A 280 6.54 -9.47 -3.96
C HIS A 280 6.36 -8.87 -2.55
N THR A 281 7.37 -8.16 -2.05
CA THR A 281 7.33 -7.56 -0.72
C THR A 281 6.29 -6.43 -0.61
N SER A 282 5.82 -6.19 0.60
CA SER A 282 4.90 -5.09 0.92
C SER A 282 5.48 -4.17 1.98
N CYS A 283 5.20 -2.89 1.87
CA CYS A 283 5.63 -1.89 2.85
C CYS A 283 4.60 -1.75 4.00
N GLY A 284 3.66 -0.91 3.89
CA GLY A 284 2.58 -0.57 4.80
C GLY A 284 1.72 0.54 4.19
N CYS A 285 2.17 1.10 3.08
CA CYS A 285 1.52 2.16 2.32
C CYS A 285 0.81 1.61 1.08
N PHE A 286 0.13 0.49 1.17
CA PHE A 286 -0.66 -0.11 0.09
C PHE A 286 -2.12 0.35 0.12
N GLU A 287 -2.78 0.35 -1.04
CA GLU A 287 -4.21 0.69 -1.15
C GLU A 287 -5.11 -0.44 -0.68
N ALA A 288 -4.72 -1.69 -0.94
CA ALA A 288 -5.46 -2.89 -0.58
C ALA A 288 -4.53 -4.01 -0.10
N VAL A 289 -5.08 -4.94 0.64
CA VAL A 289 -4.41 -6.17 1.10
C VAL A 289 -5.17 -7.37 0.59
N THR A 290 -4.45 -8.26 -0.09
CA THR A 290 -4.89 -9.63 -0.37
C THR A 290 -4.47 -10.53 0.77
N PHE A 291 -5.37 -11.42 1.20
CA PHE A 291 -5.11 -12.43 2.20
C PHE A 291 -5.68 -13.78 1.77
N TYR A 292 -4.94 -14.83 2.02
CA TYR A 292 -5.34 -16.19 1.72
C TYR A 292 -6.31 -16.71 2.78
N ILE A 293 -7.35 -17.41 2.33
CA ILE A 293 -8.37 -18.06 3.15
C ILE A 293 -8.24 -19.58 2.92
N PRO A 294 -7.50 -20.30 3.80
CA PRO A 294 -7.20 -21.73 3.60
C PRO A 294 -8.44 -22.60 3.51
N GLU A 295 -9.49 -22.25 4.24
CA GLU A 295 -10.74 -23.04 4.33
C GLU A 295 -11.48 -23.14 2.98
N VAL A 296 -11.15 -22.29 2.02
CA VAL A 296 -11.77 -22.24 0.69
C VAL A 296 -10.73 -22.24 -0.43
N ASP A 297 -9.44 -22.34 -0.11
CA ASP A 297 -8.30 -22.20 -1.04
C ASP A 297 -8.38 -20.91 -1.89
N GLY A 298 -8.92 -19.82 -1.33
CA GLY A 298 -9.22 -18.60 -2.05
C GLY A 298 -8.61 -17.35 -1.45
N PHE A 299 -8.70 -16.23 -2.18
CA PHE A 299 -8.26 -14.92 -1.71
C PHE A 299 -9.44 -14.06 -1.26
N GLY A 300 -9.28 -13.43 -0.10
CA GLY A 300 -10.02 -12.25 0.29
C GLY A 300 -9.19 -10.98 0.03
N ILE A 301 -9.87 -9.87 -0.23
CA ILE A 301 -9.22 -8.56 -0.42
C ILE A 301 -9.93 -7.53 0.43
N VAL A 302 -9.18 -6.66 1.10
CA VAL A 302 -9.71 -5.49 1.81
C VAL A 302 -8.94 -4.25 1.42
N GLN A 303 -9.64 -3.12 1.30
CA GLN A 303 -9.00 -1.82 1.11
C GLN A 303 -8.80 -1.11 2.46
N ARG A 304 -7.94 -0.09 2.49
CA ARG A 304 -7.51 0.60 3.70
C ARG A 304 -8.66 1.24 4.50
N ASN A 305 -9.64 1.78 3.84
CA ASN A 305 -10.79 2.43 4.47
C ASN A 305 -11.95 1.48 4.81
N PHE A 306 -11.78 0.17 4.61
CA PHE A 306 -12.81 -0.80 4.96
C PHE A 306 -13.13 -0.77 6.47
N LYS A 307 -14.41 -0.61 6.78
CA LYS A 307 -14.93 -0.56 8.15
C LYS A 307 -15.56 -1.91 8.49
N GLY A 308 -15.04 -2.54 9.54
CA GLY A 308 -15.55 -3.84 9.99
C GLY A 308 -14.48 -4.92 9.96
N ALA A 309 -14.94 -6.16 9.96
CA ALA A 309 -14.11 -7.34 9.84
C ALA A 309 -14.27 -7.98 8.46
N ALA A 310 -13.18 -8.49 7.91
CA ALA A 310 -13.21 -9.33 6.73
C ALA A 310 -13.97 -10.64 7.03
N VAL A 311 -14.27 -11.42 5.99
CA VAL A 311 -15.03 -12.68 6.14
C VAL A 311 -14.42 -13.69 7.10
N ASN A 312 -13.10 -13.63 7.34
CA ASN A 312 -12.37 -14.41 8.34
C ASN A 312 -12.35 -13.77 9.74
N GLY A 313 -13.15 -12.72 9.99
CA GLY A 313 -13.24 -12.03 11.26
C GLY A 313 -12.14 -11.01 11.56
N LEU A 314 -11.14 -10.85 10.68
CA LEU A 314 -10.01 -9.95 10.92
C LEU A 314 -10.27 -8.54 10.37
N PRO A 315 -9.97 -7.48 11.15
CA PRO A 315 -10.02 -6.11 10.66
C PRO A 315 -8.83 -5.80 9.72
N PHE A 316 -8.98 -4.77 8.90
CA PHE A 316 -7.92 -4.32 8.00
C PHE A 316 -6.56 -4.14 8.70
N SER A 317 -6.52 -3.56 9.89
CA SER A 317 -5.27 -3.31 10.62
C SER A 317 -4.47 -4.58 10.88
N THR A 318 -5.14 -5.66 11.28
CA THR A 318 -4.48 -6.96 11.53
C THR A 318 -3.96 -7.58 10.24
N LEU A 319 -4.76 -7.54 9.16
CA LEU A 319 -4.34 -8.03 7.84
C LEU A 319 -3.17 -7.20 7.29
N ALA A 320 -3.20 -5.88 7.48
CA ALA A 320 -2.13 -4.98 7.08
C ALA A 320 -0.82 -5.26 7.84
N ASP A 321 -0.89 -5.47 9.15
CA ASP A 321 0.29 -5.80 9.97
C ASP A 321 0.89 -7.16 9.56
N SER A 322 0.07 -8.09 9.08
CA SER A 322 0.53 -9.40 8.60
C SER A 322 1.32 -9.32 7.30
N THR A 323 1.14 -8.26 6.50
CA THR A 323 1.81 -8.13 5.19
C THR A 323 2.83 -7.00 5.11
N ALA A 324 2.89 -6.10 6.11
CA ALA A 324 3.79 -4.95 6.10
C ALA A 324 5.24 -5.29 6.51
N GLY A 325 6.13 -4.32 6.36
CA GLY A 325 7.52 -4.38 6.87
C GLY A 325 8.54 -4.97 5.91
N GLY A 326 8.23 -5.09 4.64
CA GLY A 326 9.17 -5.57 3.61
C GLY A 326 9.32 -7.10 3.54
N ARG A 327 8.56 -7.84 4.34
CA ARG A 327 8.63 -9.31 4.38
C ARG A 327 7.92 -9.95 3.19
N GLN A 328 8.41 -11.11 2.77
CA GLN A 328 7.71 -12.02 1.87
C GLN A 328 6.90 -13.00 2.73
N ILE A 329 5.57 -12.93 2.68
CA ILE A 329 4.68 -13.80 3.44
C ILE A 329 3.70 -14.43 2.46
N ASP A 330 3.74 -15.76 2.37
CA ASP A 330 2.88 -16.53 1.47
C ASP A 330 1.40 -16.27 1.75
N GLY A 331 0.68 -15.97 0.69
CA GLY A 331 -0.76 -15.70 0.75
C GLY A 331 -1.14 -14.29 1.22
N PHE A 332 -0.16 -13.44 1.60
CA PHE A 332 -0.42 -12.06 2.00
C PHE A 332 0.29 -11.07 1.10
N HIS A 333 -0.44 -10.10 0.58
CA HIS A 333 0.13 -9.14 -0.36
C HIS A 333 -0.54 -7.77 -0.28
N GLY A 334 0.27 -6.74 0.03
CA GLY A 334 -0.17 -5.35 -0.09
C GLY A 334 -0.01 -4.86 -1.52
N MET A 335 -1.04 -4.25 -2.09
CA MET A 335 -1.07 -3.89 -3.51
C MET A 335 -1.84 -2.60 -3.77
N SER A 336 -1.70 -2.09 -4.99
CA SER A 336 -2.56 -1.03 -5.53
C SER A 336 -3.86 -1.60 -6.11
N LEU A 337 -4.90 -0.77 -6.18
CA LEU A 337 -6.13 -1.10 -6.89
C LEU A 337 -5.88 -1.27 -8.39
N GLU A 338 -4.87 -0.57 -8.93
CA GLU A 338 -4.51 -0.68 -10.35
C GLU A 338 -3.94 -2.05 -10.70
N TYR A 339 -3.24 -2.71 -9.77
CA TYR A 339 -2.80 -4.10 -9.99
C TYR A 339 -3.99 -5.07 -10.13
N MET A 340 -5.09 -4.84 -9.41
CA MET A 340 -6.33 -5.63 -9.57
C MET A 340 -6.95 -5.49 -10.97
N ARG A 341 -6.67 -4.41 -11.68
CA ARG A 341 -7.13 -4.14 -13.05
C ARG A 341 -6.24 -4.76 -14.12
N SER A 342 -5.10 -5.30 -13.73
CA SER A 342 -4.11 -5.89 -14.64
C SER A 342 -4.41 -7.35 -14.95
N SER A 343 -4.09 -7.77 -16.19
CA SER A 343 -4.09 -9.20 -16.57
C SER A 343 -3.03 -10.02 -15.83
N LYS A 344 -2.07 -9.39 -15.17
CA LYS A 344 -1.04 -10.03 -14.34
C LYS A 344 -1.44 -10.15 -12.86
N PHE A 345 -2.62 -9.67 -12.49
CA PHE A 345 -3.14 -9.77 -11.13
C PHE A 345 -3.21 -11.22 -10.66
N PHE A 346 -2.24 -11.62 -9.84
CA PHE A 346 -2.04 -13.00 -9.33
C PHE A 346 -2.29 -14.10 -10.38
N ALA A 347 -1.82 -13.84 -11.60
CA ALA A 347 -2.09 -14.72 -12.74
C ALA A 347 -1.60 -16.17 -12.51
N ALA A 348 -0.47 -16.34 -11.82
CA ALA A 348 0.06 -17.67 -11.46
C ALA A 348 -0.81 -18.41 -10.43
N ASP A 349 -1.61 -17.67 -9.66
CA ASP A 349 -2.50 -18.27 -8.65
C ASP A 349 -3.92 -18.53 -9.18
N GLY A 350 -4.20 -18.12 -10.43
CA GLY A 350 -5.52 -18.21 -11.05
C GLY A 350 -6.27 -16.85 -11.13
N GLY A 351 -5.65 -15.75 -10.70
CA GLY A 351 -6.19 -14.40 -10.82
C GLY A 351 -7.57 -14.25 -10.16
N TRP A 352 -8.50 -13.64 -10.87
CA TRP A 352 -9.88 -13.44 -10.40
C TRP A 352 -10.63 -14.75 -10.11
N ASN A 353 -10.26 -15.87 -10.74
CA ASN A 353 -10.85 -17.18 -10.45
C ASN A 353 -10.53 -17.70 -9.04
N ARG A 354 -9.58 -17.09 -8.35
CA ARG A 354 -9.22 -17.44 -6.98
C ARG A 354 -9.69 -16.42 -5.94
N VAL A 355 -10.24 -15.28 -6.38
CA VAL A 355 -10.80 -14.26 -5.48
C VAL A 355 -12.21 -14.67 -5.09
N VAL A 356 -12.45 -14.90 -3.80
CA VAL A 356 -13.70 -15.41 -3.26
C VAL A 356 -14.52 -14.37 -2.51
N TRP A 357 -13.84 -13.31 -2.01
CA TRP A 357 -14.51 -12.27 -1.21
C TRP A 357 -13.81 -10.92 -1.34
N VAL A 358 -14.59 -9.87 -1.56
CA VAL A 358 -14.12 -8.47 -1.56
C VAL A 358 -15.22 -7.56 -1.02
N PRO A 359 -14.91 -6.44 -0.34
CA PRO A 359 -15.90 -5.43 0.02
C PRO A 359 -16.62 -4.90 -1.23
N LYS A 360 -17.91 -4.61 -1.10
CA LYS A 360 -18.75 -4.10 -2.19
C LYS A 360 -18.14 -2.87 -2.86
N GLU A 361 -17.63 -1.94 -2.06
CA GLU A 361 -16.99 -0.73 -2.58
C GLU A 361 -15.77 -1.04 -3.48
N VAL A 362 -14.95 -2.02 -3.11
CA VAL A 362 -13.82 -2.48 -3.93
C VAL A 362 -14.31 -3.14 -5.21
N LYS A 363 -15.31 -4.03 -5.06
CA LYS A 363 -15.90 -4.74 -6.20
C LYS A 363 -16.42 -3.77 -7.26
N GLU A 364 -17.14 -2.71 -6.84
CA GLU A 364 -17.66 -1.68 -7.74
C GLU A 364 -16.53 -0.88 -8.44
N LYS A 365 -15.44 -0.55 -7.73
CA LYS A 365 -14.31 0.17 -8.31
C LYS A 365 -13.55 -0.59 -9.40
N VAL A 366 -13.60 -1.91 -9.37
CA VAL A 366 -12.83 -2.76 -10.29
C VAL A 366 -13.69 -3.69 -11.14
N LYS A 367 -15.02 -3.60 -11.06
CA LYS A 367 -15.95 -4.55 -11.70
C LYS A 367 -15.75 -4.70 -13.21
N ASP A 368 -15.38 -3.63 -13.90
CA ASP A 368 -15.15 -3.64 -15.35
C ASP A 368 -13.91 -4.47 -15.74
N PHE A 369 -13.07 -4.82 -14.77
CA PHE A 369 -11.87 -5.64 -14.93
C PHE A 369 -12.04 -7.05 -14.38
N ILE A 370 -13.13 -7.32 -13.66
CA ILE A 370 -13.49 -8.67 -13.23
C ILE A 370 -14.12 -9.40 -14.42
N PRO A 371 -13.71 -10.64 -14.73
CA PRO A 371 -14.36 -11.41 -15.78
C PRO A 371 -15.87 -11.52 -15.54
N LYS A 372 -16.67 -11.32 -16.60
CA LYS A 372 -18.14 -11.26 -16.50
C LYS A 372 -18.78 -12.52 -15.92
N ASP A 373 -18.14 -13.67 -16.15
CA ASP A 373 -18.58 -14.97 -15.62
C ASP A 373 -18.17 -15.22 -14.16
N ILE A 374 -17.35 -14.33 -13.57
CA ILE A 374 -16.84 -14.42 -12.19
C ILE A 374 -17.44 -13.36 -11.28
N VAL A 375 -17.77 -12.17 -11.76
CA VAL A 375 -18.16 -11.01 -10.96
C VAL A 375 -19.29 -11.33 -9.97
N ASP A 376 -20.31 -12.09 -10.40
CA ASP A 376 -21.46 -12.47 -9.54
C ASP A 376 -21.19 -13.66 -8.62
N LYS A 377 -19.99 -14.26 -8.73
CA LYS A 377 -19.56 -15.38 -7.91
C LYS A 377 -18.62 -14.97 -6.77
N ILE A 378 -18.15 -13.74 -6.76
CA ILE A 378 -17.35 -13.17 -5.68
C ILE A 378 -18.29 -12.58 -4.62
N ALA A 379 -18.20 -13.08 -3.40
CA ALA A 379 -19.00 -12.59 -2.28
C ALA A 379 -18.55 -11.22 -1.77
N THR A 380 -19.44 -10.49 -1.13
CA THR A 380 -19.19 -9.23 -0.43
C THR A 380 -19.59 -9.34 1.05
N GLU A 381 -19.34 -8.30 1.82
CA GLU A 381 -19.81 -8.19 3.21
C GLU A 381 -21.35 -8.12 3.33
N GLU A 382 -22.06 -7.87 2.23
CA GLU A 382 -23.52 -7.91 2.20
C GLU A 382 -24.04 -9.35 2.00
N ASP A 383 -23.28 -10.20 1.31
CA ASP A 383 -23.65 -11.56 0.96
C ASP A 383 -23.36 -12.57 2.10
N VAL A 384 -22.21 -12.41 2.78
CA VAL A 384 -21.71 -13.40 3.75
C VAL A 384 -21.01 -12.74 4.93
N LYS A 385 -21.11 -13.34 6.13
CA LYS A 385 -20.53 -12.86 7.38
C LYS A 385 -19.52 -13.83 8.01
N SER A 386 -19.43 -15.06 7.48
CA SER A 386 -18.59 -16.12 8.02
C SER A 386 -18.00 -16.99 6.92
N ILE A 387 -17.00 -17.78 7.26
CA ILE A 387 -16.38 -18.75 6.34
C ILE A 387 -17.39 -19.82 5.91
N ASP A 388 -18.30 -20.26 6.80
CA ASP A 388 -19.29 -21.27 6.44
C ASP A 388 -20.32 -20.71 5.45
N GLU A 389 -20.77 -19.48 5.65
CA GLU A 389 -21.63 -18.78 4.69
C GLU A 389 -20.91 -18.57 3.35
N LEU A 390 -19.61 -18.23 3.39
CA LEU A 390 -18.79 -18.10 2.19
C LEU A 390 -18.73 -19.41 1.41
N LYS A 391 -18.46 -20.54 2.08
CA LYS A 391 -18.46 -21.87 1.43
C LYS A 391 -19.79 -22.18 0.77
N ALA A 392 -20.89 -21.93 1.47
CA ALA A 392 -22.25 -22.13 0.94
C ALA A 392 -22.51 -21.25 -0.29
N PHE A 393 -22.16 -19.97 -0.21
CA PHE A 393 -22.28 -19.02 -1.31
C PHE A 393 -21.49 -19.46 -2.55
N LEU A 394 -20.21 -19.82 -2.38
CA LEU A 394 -19.35 -20.25 -3.48
C LEU A 394 -19.86 -21.51 -4.17
N LYS A 395 -20.39 -22.48 -3.41
CA LYS A 395 -21.05 -23.68 -3.95
C LYS A 395 -22.33 -23.29 -4.72
N ALA A 396 -23.19 -22.47 -4.16
CA ALA A 396 -24.44 -22.04 -4.78
C ALA A 396 -24.22 -21.25 -6.08
N LYS A 397 -23.15 -20.45 -6.13
CA LYS A 397 -22.77 -19.65 -7.31
C LYS A 397 -21.89 -20.41 -8.34
N ASN A 398 -21.55 -21.66 -8.08
CA ASN A 398 -20.63 -22.45 -8.91
C ASN A 398 -19.32 -21.68 -9.17
N HIS A 399 -18.71 -21.17 -8.10
CA HIS A 399 -17.41 -20.49 -8.20
C HIS A 399 -16.33 -21.49 -8.64
N PRO A 400 -15.40 -21.14 -9.55
CA PRO A 400 -14.37 -22.07 -10.07
C PRO A 400 -13.52 -22.73 -8.99
N ILE A 401 -13.32 -22.07 -7.85
CA ILE A 401 -12.54 -22.61 -6.72
C ILE A 401 -13.15 -23.89 -6.14
N VAL A 402 -14.47 -24.07 -6.23
CA VAL A 402 -15.17 -25.23 -5.68
C VAL A 402 -14.73 -26.54 -6.36
N ALA A 403 -14.33 -26.47 -7.64
CA ALA A 403 -13.84 -27.65 -8.35
C ALA A 403 -12.53 -28.21 -7.74
N LYS A 404 -11.75 -27.36 -7.09
CA LYS A 404 -10.51 -27.79 -6.40
C LYS A 404 -10.80 -28.57 -5.11
N TRP A 405 -11.90 -28.30 -4.44
CA TRP A 405 -12.26 -28.97 -3.19
C TRP A 405 -12.67 -30.44 -3.42
N VAL A 406 -13.30 -30.72 -4.58
CA VAL A 406 -13.77 -32.07 -4.93
C VAL A 406 -12.61 -33.03 -5.21
N THR A 407 -11.52 -32.51 -5.77
CA THR A 407 -10.32 -33.33 -6.07
C THR A 407 -9.55 -33.74 -4.82
N GLU A 408 -9.67 -33.01 -3.72
CA GLU A 408 -9.03 -33.37 -2.44
C GLU A 408 -9.87 -34.39 -1.64
N GLU A 409 -11.20 -34.42 -1.80
CA GLU A 409 -12.10 -35.38 -1.15
C GLU A 409 -12.11 -36.76 -1.86
N GLU A 410 -11.75 -36.84 -3.16
CA GLU A 410 -11.83 -38.06 -3.97
C GLU A 410 -10.50 -38.81 -4.12
N THR A 411 -9.40 -38.34 -3.54
CA THR A 411 -8.16 -39.13 -3.51
C THR A 411 -8.25 -40.10 -2.31
N PRO A 412 -8.62 -41.38 -2.54
CA PRO A 412 -8.51 -42.37 -1.48
C PRO A 412 -7.02 -42.49 -1.17
N VAL A 413 -6.66 -42.19 0.09
CA VAL A 413 -5.35 -42.52 0.61
C VAL A 413 -5.20 -44.01 0.44
N SER A 414 -4.51 -44.46 -0.62
CA SER A 414 -4.08 -45.86 -0.73
C SER A 414 -3.18 -46.13 0.47
N ALA A 415 -3.70 -46.81 1.42
CA ALA A 415 -2.96 -47.32 2.55
C ALA A 415 -1.90 -48.30 2.03
N SER A 416 -0.72 -47.79 1.69
CA SER A 416 0.49 -48.60 1.68
C SER A 416 1.00 -48.59 3.12
N ALA A 417 1.06 -49.80 3.66
CA ALA A 417 1.41 -50.10 5.03
C ALA A 417 2.78 -49.54 5.45
N GLU A 418 2.84 -49.22 6.74
CA GLU A 418 4.04 -49.09 7.55
C GLU A 418 4.83 -47.78 7.43
N ASP A 419 4.25 -46.71 8.03
CA ASP A 419 5.09 -45.84 8.86
C ASP A 419 4.23 -45.28 10.02
N THR A 420 4.34 -45.92 11.18
CA THR A 420 3.70 -45.52 12.42
C THR A 420 4.42 -44.33 13.02
N THR A 421 4.07 -43.12 12.53
CA THR A 421 4.40 -41.89 13.26
C THR A 421 3.25 -41.57 14.22
N PRO A 422 3.52 -41.29 15.49
CA PRO A 422 2.47 -41.08 16.49
C PRO A 422 1.69 -39.80 16.20
N VAL A 423 0.39 -39.93 16.05
CA VAL A 423 -0.56 -38.79 16.01
C VAL A 423 -0.61 -38.20 17.40
N MET A 424 0.04 -37.06 17.61
CA MET A 424 -0.17 -36.27 18.81
C MET A 424 -1.41 -35.41 18.63
N THR A 425 -2.47 -35.76 19.34
CA THR A 425 -3.59 -34.83 19.59
C THR A 425 -3.14 -33.79 20.58
N ALA A 426 -2.82 -32.61 20.10
CA ALA A 426 -2.38 -31.51 20.94
C ALA A 426 -3.56 -30.81 21.60
N SER A 427 -3.88 -31.20 22.85
CA SER A 427 -4.61 -30.32 23.75
C SER A 427 -3.68 -29.19 24.18
N THR A 428 -3.97 -27.98 23.68
CA THR A 428 -3.42 -26.67 24.10
C THR A 428 -1.91 -26.64 24.47
N LEU A 429 -1.05 -26.43 23.49
CA LEU A 429 0.30 -25.96 23.73
C LEU A 429 0.39 -24.46 23.47
N PRO A 430 0.77 -23.62 24.44
CA PRO A 430 1.06 -22.22 24.21
C PRO A 430 2.45 -22.09 23.57
N ILE A 431 2.51 -21.60 22.34
CA ILE A 431 3.76 -21.23 21.69
C ILE A 431 3.91 -19.71 21.81
N SER A 432 4.90 -19.26 22.54
CA SER A 432 5.26 -17.85 22.67
C SER A 432 6.49 -17.57 21.79
N ALA A 433 6.34 -16.75 20.77
CA ALA A 433 7.45 -16.17 20.05
C ALA A 433 7.20 -14.67 19.91
N GLY A 434 8.10 -13.86 20.47
CA GLY A 434 8.14 -12.43 20.20
C GLY A 434 6.90 -11.62 20.64
N GLY A 435 6.30 -11.93 21.81
CA GLY A 435 5.17 -11.17 22.34
C GLY A 435 3.79 -11.56 21.78
N PHE A 436 3.72 -12.57 20.93
CA PHE A 436 2.47 -13.13 20.42
C PHE A 436 2.17 -14.47 21.05
N ARG A 437 0.91 -14.65 21.47
CA ARG A 437 0.41 -15.93 21.95
C ARG A 437 -0.43 -16.57 20.84
N ILE A 438 0.11 -17.64 20.24
CA ILE A 438 -0.64 -18.41 19.25
C ILE A 438 -1.36 -19.54 20.01
N ILE A 439 -2.69 -19.54 19.96
CA ILE A 439 -3.53 -20.62 20.48
C ILE A 439 -4.07 -21.37 19.27
N LEU A 440 -3.63 -22.62 19.12
CA LEU A 440 -4.17 -23.53 18.10
C LEU A 440 -5.20 -24.41 18.77
N THR A 441 -6.47 -24.29 18.35
CA THR A 441 -7.56 -25.15 18.79
C THR A 441 -7.96 -26.02 17.60
N ASP A 442 -7.99 -27.34 17.78
CA ASP A 442 -8.40 -28.32 16.76
C ASP A 442 -7.63 -28.26 15.42
N ALA A 443 -6.36 -27.84 15.47
CA ALA A 443 -5.51 -27.78 14.31
C ALA A 443 -4.79 -29.11 14.04
N LYS A 444 -4.80 -29.56 12.77
CA LYS A 444 -3.92 -30.62 12.28
C LYS A 444 -2.68 -29.99 11.69
N ILE A 445 -1.51 -30.33 12.23
CA ILE A 445 -0.22 -29.84 11.71
C ILE A 445 0.41 -30.96 10.87
N TYR A 446 0.58 -30.69 9.58
CA TYR A 446 1.31 -31.55 8.67
C TYR A 446 2.71 -30.95 8.46
N ALA A 447 3.72 -31.58 9.04
CA ALA A 447 5.10 -31.14 8.89
C ALA A 447 6.04 -32.37 8.83
N SER A 448 7.02 -32.32 7.96
CA SER A 448 8.06 -33.32 7.87
C SER A 448 8.99 -33.32 9.10
N LYS A 449 9.03 -32.22 9.84
CA LYS A 449 9.79 -32.08 11.10
C LYS A 449 9.24 -30.94 11.95
N VAL A 450 8.92 -31.22 13.20
CA VAL A 450 8.57 -30.20 14.20
C VAL A 450 9.69 -30.17 15.24
N VAL A 451 10.32 -29.01 15.46
CA VAL A 451 11.37 -28.82 16.47
C VAL A 451 10.85 -27.85 17.52
N ILE A 452 10.57 -28.36 18.70
CA ILE A 452 10.20 -27.55 19.87
C ILE A 452 11.47 -27.34 20.71
N LYS A 453 11.96 -26.08 20.76
CA LYS A 453 13.05 -25.70 21.67
C LYS A 453 12.46 -25.10 22.93
N LYS A 454 12.78 -25.66 24.05
CA LYS A 454 12.52 -25.06 25.38
C LYS A 454 13.73 -24.20 25.74
N GLU A 455 13.55 -22.88 25.82
CA GLU A 455 14.56 -22.02 26.45
C GLU A 455 14.46 -22.16 27.98
N GLU A 456 15.50 -22.65 28.61
CA GLU A 456 15.63 -22.59 30.07
C GLU A 456 16.05 -21.18 30.46
N THR A 457 15.14 -20.43 31.05
CA THR A 457 15.47 -19.19 31.75
C THR A 457 16.39 -19.53 32.89
N LYS A 458 17.66 -19.09 32.81
CA LYS A 458 18.57 -19.11 33.98
C LYS A 458 17.96 -18.23 35.07
N ALA A 459 17.43 -18.85 36.08
CA ALA A 459 17.11 -18.17 37.33
C ALA A 459 18.41 -17.65 37.94
N GLU A 460 18.56 -16.32 37.99
CA GLU A 460 19.61 -15.70 38.80
C GLU A 460 19.39 -16.07 40.26
N LYS A 461 20.31 -16.86 40.79
CA LYS A 461 20.46 -17.01 42.24
C LYS A 461 21.04 -15.71 42.79
N ARG A 462 20.29 -15.03 43.62
CA ARG A 462 20.77 -14.21 44.70
C ARG A 462 20.72 -15.01 46.00
#